data_35b4907dfd2e902224f0896351f4bfa8
#
_entry.id   35b4907dfd2e902224f0896351f4bfa8
#
_cell.length_a   1.000
_cell.length_b   1.000
_cell.length_c   1.000
_cell.angle_alpha   90.00
_cell.angle_beta   90.00
_cell.angle_gamma   90.00
#
_symmetry.space_group_name_H-M   'P 1'
#
loop_
_entity.id
_entity.type
_entity.pdbx_description
1 polymer ?
#
loop_
_entity_poly.entity_id
_entity_poly.type
_entity_poly.pdbx_seq_one_letter_code
_entity_poly.pdbx_strand_id
1 'polypeptide(L)'
;MLFRSNDLKDYKLTLGKNQHPFQIKLEKCNFSKRPSKNMICIHNKVSTPLKVRRFQKGDIFYPYGMNGKKKVSKFFKDEKLSIFEKQNKWLLTDAKNQVLWIIGMRVDRRLLKTKGQCLKISI
;
A
#
# COMPACT_ATOMS: atom_id res chain seq x y z
N MET A 1 23.70 -2.48 -0.48
CA MET A 1 23.22 -3.65 -1.21
C MET A 1 22.57 -3.25 -2.52
N LEU A 2 22.89 -3.97 -3.56
CA LEU A 2 22.30 -3.69 -4.86
C LEU A 2 20.97 -4.42 -5.02
N PHE A 3 19.96 -3.73 -5.53
CA PHE A 3 18.69 -4.36 -5.86
C PHE A 3 18.86 -5.20 -7.13
N ARG A 4 18.29 -6.38 -7.10
CA ARG A 4 18.18 -7.20 -8.29
C ARG A 4 17.04 -6.66 -9.16
N SER A 5 17.07 -6.97 -10.46
CA SER A 5 16.02 -6.47 -11.36
C SER A 5 14.62 -6.90 -10.93
N ASN A 6 14.46 -8.11 -10.35
CA ASN A 6 13.17 -8.58 -9.88
C ASN A 6 12.69 -7.87 -8.60
N ASP A 7 13.59 -7.19 -7.86
CA ASP A 7 13.20 -6.40 -6.69
C ASP A 7 12.46 -5.13 -7.09
N LEU A 8 12.58 -4.71 -8.34
CA LEU A 8 11.91 -3.53 -8.88
C LEU A 8 10.63 -3.87 -9.61
N LYS A 9 10.24 -5.14 -9.60
CA LYS A 9 9.07 -5.61 -10.32
C LYS A 9 7.78 -5.15 -9.66
N ASP A 10 6.85 -4.67 -10.50
CA ASP A 10 5.48 -4.38 -10.09
C ASP A 10 4.63 -5.63 -10.27
N TYR A 11 3.78 -5.90 -9.27
CA TYR A 11 2.83 -7.00 -9.32
C TYR A 11 1.43 -6.42 -9.41
N LYS A 12 0.79 -6.58 -10.55
CA LYS A 12 -0.59 -6.09 -10.76
C LYS A 12 -1.57 -6.98 -10.03
N LEU A 13 -2.52 -6.36 -9.35
CA LEU A 13 -3.57 -7.07 -8.63
C LEU A 13 -4.84 -7.13 -9.46
N THR A 14 -5.56 -8.25 -9.32
CA THR A 14 -6.89 -8.43 -9.90
C THR A 14 -7.89 -8.66 -8.79
N LEU A 15 -9.17 -8.50 -9.09
CA LEU A 15 -10.23 -8.80 -8.13
C LEU A 15 -10.14 -10.26 -7.71
N GLY A 16 -10.39 -10.53 -6.42
CA GLY A 16 -10.29 -11.83 -5.84
C GLY A 16 -8.96 -12.07 -5.16
N LYS A 17 -8.56 -13.33 -5.09
CA LYS A 17 -7.33 -13.73 -4.42
C LYS A 17 -6.15 -13.61 -5.39
N ASN A 18 -5.09 -12.96 -4.92
CA ASN A 18 -3.83 -12.85 -5.63
C ASN A 18 -2.78 -13.63 -4.87
N GLN A 19 -1.91 -14.36 -5.60
CA GLN A 19 -0.86 -15.17 -4.99
C GLN A 19 0.49 -14.49 -4.97
N HIS A 20 0.69 -13.50 -5.81
CA HIS A 20 1.98 -12.82 -5.98
C HIS A 20 1.87 -11.33 -5.71
N PRO A 21 2.85 -10.76 -5.02
CA PRO A 21 4.09 -11.38 -4.51
C PRO A 21 3.85 -12.21 -3.24
N PHE A 22 2.67 -12.11 -2.66
CA PHE A 22 2.20 -12.89 -1.52
C PHE A 22 0.67 -12.89 -1.58
N GLN A 23 0.03 -13.62 -0.69
CA GLN A 23 -1.43 -13.69 -0.69
C GLN A 23 -2.03 -12.34 -0.31
N ILE A 24 -2.82 -11.78 -1.22
CA ILE A 24 -3.50 -10.51 -1.01
C ILE A 24 -4.85 -10.58 -1.70
N LYS A 25 -5.90 -10.17 -1.00
CA LYS A 25 -7.26 -10.24 -1.51
C LYS A 25 -7.78 -8.85 -1.82
N LEU A 26 -8.34 -8.69 -3.01
CA LEU A 26 -8.94 -7.45 -3.48
C LEU A 26 -10.41 -7.72 -3.79
N GLU A 27 -11.32 -7.03 -3.11
CA GLU A 27 -12.75 -7.26 -3.33
C GLU A 27 -13.54 -5.96 -3.22
N LYS A 28 -14.64 -5.92 -3.96
CA LYS A 28 -15.62 -4.84 -3.84
C LYS A 28 -16.57 -5.19 -2.72
N CYS A 29 -16.76 -4.26 -1.80
CA CYS A 29 -17.67 -4.49 -0.67
C CYS A 29 -18.11 -3.16 -0.09
N ASN A 30 -19.02 -3.22 0.89
CA ASN A 30 -19.36 -2.06 1.68
C ASN A 30 -18.35 -1.90 2.81
N PHE A 31 -18.09 -0.67 3.19
CA PHE A 31 -17.20 -0.37 4.30
C PHE A 31 -17.66 -1.12 5.55
N SER A 32 -16.73 -1.78 6.23
CA SER A 32 -17.03 -2.55 7.43
C SER A 32 -16.14 -2.19 8.62
N LYS A 33 -14.89 -1.82 8.37
CA LYS A 33 -13.92 -1.56 9.44
C LYS A 33 -12.94 -0.47 9.07
N ARG A 34 -12.44 0.23 10.09
CA ARG A 34 -11.35 1.18 9.92
C ARG A 34 -10.08 0.45 9.47
N PRO A 35 -9.13 1.18 8.87
CA PRO A 35 -7.89 0.54 8.41
C PRO A 35 -7.14 -0.10 9.57
N SER A 36 -6.53 -1.23 9.29
CA SER A 36 -5.67 -1.95 10.21
C SER A 36 -4.38 -2.31 9.50
N LYS A 37 -3.48 -3.01 10.20
CA LYS A 37 -2.25 -3.47 9.56
C LYS A 37 -2.51 -4.49 8.45
N ASN A 38 -3.64 -5.16 8.50
CA ASN A 38 -3.95 -6.28 7.60
C ASN A 38 -5.05 -5.98 6.59
N MET A 39 -5.71 -4.84 6.70
CA MET A 39 -6.86 -4.54 5.84
C MET A 39 -7.10 -3.04 5.72
N ILE A 40 -7.39 -2.61 4.50
CA ILE A 40 -7.81 -1.23 4.23
C ILE A 40 -9.03 -1.24 3.31
N CYS A 41 -9.83 -0.19 3.43
CA CYS A 41 -10.94 0.10 2.51
C CYS A 41 -10.65 1.43 1.84
N ILE A 42 -10.57 1.44 0.52
CA ILE A 42 -10.25 2.65 -0.24
C ILE A 42 -11.36 2.96 -1.24
N HIS A 43 -11.31 4.16 -1.78
CA HIS A 43 -12.28 4.62 -2.76
C HIS A 43 -12.27 3.72 -3.98
N ASN A 44 -13.48 3.31 -4.44
CA ASN A 44 -13.60 2.43 -5.59
C ASN A 44 -13.30 3.11 -6.93
N LYS A 45 -13.10 4.43 -6.94
CA LYS A 45 -12.71 5.19 -8.14
C LYS A 45 -11.20 5.35 -8.27
N VAL A 46 -10.43 4.61 -7.48
CA VAL A 46 -8.98 4.62 -7.60
C VAL A 46 -8.54 4.15 -8.98
N SER A 47 -7.42 4.69 -9.48
CA SER A 47 -6.86 4.26 -10.77
C SER A 47 -6.42 2.81 -10.70
N THR A 48 -6.95 1.98 -11.60
CA THR A 48 -6.59 0.57 -11.67
C THR A 48 -5.78 0.28 -12.93
N PRO A 49 -4.98 -0.79 -12.92
CA PRO A 49 -4.83 -1.80 -11.88
C PRO A 49 -4.04 -1.29 -10.68
N LEU A 50 -4.37 -1.80 -9.51
CA LEU A 50 -3.54 -1.61 -8.32
C LEU A 50 -2.30 -2.48 -8.46
N LYS A 51 -1.19 -2.01 -7.90
CA LYS A 51 0.09 -2.70 -8.00
C LYS A 51 0.75 -2.81 -6.64
N VAL A 52 1.53 -3.86 -6.47
CA VAL A 52 2.36 -4.06 -5.28
C VAL A 52 3.81 -4.04 -5.73
N ARG A 53 4.62 -3.23 -5.09
CA ARG A 53 6.04 -3.10 -5.43
C ARG A 53 6.88 -2.76 -4.21
N ARG A 54 8.18 -2.83 -4.38
CA ARG A 54 9.11 -2.39 -3.35
C ARG A 54 9.20 -0.88 -3.31
N PHE A 55 9.67 -0.37 -2.16
CA PHE A 55 9.97 1.04 -1.96
C PHE A 55 10.99 1.53 -3.00
N GLN A 56 10.75 2.74 -3.50
CA GLN A 56 11.67 3.43 -4.40
C GLN A 56 11.99 4.80 -3.80
N LYS A 57 13.22 5.24 -4.01
CA LYS A 57 13.65 6.56 -3.57
C LYS A 57 12.72 7.63 -4.17
N GLY A 58 12.29 8.56 -3.34
CA GLY A 58 11.38 9.61 -3.76
C GLY A 58 9.92 9.33 -3.48
N ASP A 59 9.56 8.11 -3.06
CA ASP A 59 8.18 7.80 -2.70
C ASP A 59 7.72 8.68 -1.57
N ILE A 60 6.49 9.21 -1.72
CA ILE A 60 5.83 10.01 -0.69
C ILE A 60 4.43 9.47 -0.47
N PHE A 61 3.88 9.75 0.70
CA PHE A 61 2.48 9.43 0.99
C PHE A 61 1.97 10.38 2.08
N TYR A 62 0.66 10.33 2.31
CA TYR A 62 0.00 11.16 3.32
C TYR A 62 -0.48 10.23 4.43
N PRO A 63 0.33 9.98 5.46
CA PRO A 63 0.03 8.94 6.46
C PRO A 63 -1.29 9.19 7.18
N TYR A 64 -2.10 8.16 7.29
CA TYR A 64 -3.32 8.19 8.07
C TYR A 64 -2.99 8.50 9.54
N GLY A 65 -3.74 9.44 10.13
CA GLY A 65 -3.51 9.86 11.50
C GLY A 65 -2.44 10.93 11.68
N MET A 66 -1.85 11.40 10.58
CA MET A 66 -0.83 12.45 10.60
C MET A 66 -1.21 13.56 9.63
N ASN A 67 -0.66 14.75 9.83
CA ASN A 67 -0.87 15.89 8.93
C ASN A 67 0.20 15.91 7.85
N GLY A 68 -0.21 16.37 6.64
CA GLY A 68 0.71 16.61 5.54
C GLY A 68 1.26 15.33 4.91
N LYS A 69 2.21 15.54 4.02
CA LYS A 69 2.87 14.45 3.31
C LYS A 69 4.18 14.09 3.99
N LYS A 70 4.63 12.87 3.75
CA LYS A 70 5.87 12.37 4.33
C LYS A 70 6.57 11.48 3.31
N LYS A 71 7.89 11.58 3.24
CA LYS A 71 8.68 10.63 2.45
C LYS A 71 8.61 9.26 3.09
N VAL A 72 8.45 8.24 2.28
CA VAL A 72 8.42 6.85 2.76
C VAL A 72 9.74 6.53 3.47
N SER A 73 10.86 7.00 2.92
CA SER A 73 12.17 6.81 3.55
C SER A 73 12.24 7.40 4.96
N LYS A 74 11.66 8.59 5.13
CA LYS A 74 11.61 9.26 6.43
C LYS A 74 10.72 8.48 7.41
N PHE A 75 9.58 8.00 6.92
CA PHE A 75 8.67 7.19 7.71
C PHE A 75 9.36 5.92 8.21
N PHE A 76 10.10 5.23 7.34
CA PHE A 76 10.86 4.05 7.73
C PHE A 76 11.90 4.37 8.80
N LYS A 77 12.58 5.50 8.66
CA LYS A 77 13.57 5.96 9.64
C LYS A 77 12.91 6.23 10.99
N ASP A 78 11.79 6.94 10.98
CA ASP A 78 11.06 7.27 12.21
C ASP A 78 10.52 6.02 12.90
N GLU A 79 10.17 4.98 12.13
CA GLU A 79 9.73 3.69 12.65
C GLU A 79 10.91 2.78 13.01
N LYS A 80 12.13 3.28 12.84
CA LYS A 80 13.38 2.57 13.23
C LYS A 80 13.56 1.23 12.55
N LEU A 81 13.18 1.16 11.26
CA LEU A 81 13.38 -0.06 10.50
C LEU A 81 14.85 -0.24 10.16
N SER A 82 15.32 -1.48 10.27
CA SER A 82 16.65 -1.86 9.77
C SER A 82 16.66 -1.82 8.24
N ILE A 83 17.85 -1.89 7.65
CA ILE A 83 17.99 -1.96 6.19
C ILE A 83 17.25 -3.19 5.66
N PHE A 84 17.39 -4.32 6.34
CA PHE A 84 16.71 -5.56 5.97
C PHE A 84 15.19 -5.39 5.98
N GLU A 85 14.66 -4.79 7.05
CA GLU A 85 13.21 -4.58 7.16
C GLU A 85 12.70 -3.66 6.06
N LYS A 86 13.43 -2.57 5.74
CA LYS A 86 13.05 -1.66 4.66
C LYS A 86 12.97 -2.38 3.32
N GLN A 87 13.93 -3.25 3.05
CA GLN A 87 14.00 -3.99 1.78
C GLN A 87 12.87 -5.01 1.65
N ASN A 88 12.29 -5.43 2.76
CA ASN A 88 11.23 -6.42 2.76
C ASN A 88 9.83 -5.82 2.84
N LYS A 89 9.70 -4.49 2.89
CA LYS A 89 8.38 -3.85 2.89
C LYS A 89 7.84 -3.75 1.48
N TRP A 90 6.55 -4.02 1.37
CA TRP A 90 5.82 -3.89 0.11
C TRP A 90 4.93 -2.65 0.18
N LEU A 91 4.81 -1.96 -0.95
CA LEU A 91 3.92 -0.82 -1.10
C LEU A 91 2.79 -1.20 -2.05
N LEU A 92 1.57 -0.78 -1.70
CA LEU A 92 0.44 -0.83 -2.62
C LEU A 92 0.32 0.53 -3.31
N THR A 93 0.25 0.52 -4.62
CA THR A 93 0.11 1.74 -5.42
C THR A 93 -1.08 1.64 -6.35
N ASP A 94 -1.56 2.79 -6.84
CA ASP A 94 -2.54 2.81 -7.92
C ASP A 94 -1.83 2.75 -9.27
N ALA A 95 -2.61 2.83 -10.36
CA ALA A 95 -2.06 2.77 -11.71
C ALA A 95 -1.14 3.96 -12.03
N LYS A 96 -1.30 5.07 -11.32
CA LYS A 96 -0.48 6.28 -11.48
C LYS A 96 0.73 6.27 -10.55
N ASN A 97 1.01 5.15 -9.93
CA ASN A 97 2.15 4.96 -9.03
C ASN A 97 2.06 5.78 -7.73
N GLN A 98 0.86 6.20 -7.35
CA GLN A 98 0.62 6.88 -6.09
C GLN A 98 0.62 5.84 -4.96
N VAL A 99 1.40 6.08 -3.91
CA VAL A 99 1.47 5.15 -2.78
C VAL A 99 0.17 5.23 -1.97
N LEU A 100 -0.49 4.09 -1.82
CA LEU A 100 -1.76 3.99 -1.08
C LEU A 100 -1.58 3.37 0.30
N TRP A 101 -0.63 2.47 0.43
CA TRP A 101 -0.46 1.69 1.66
C TRP A 101 0.95 1.15 1.75
N ILE A 102 1.61 1.40 2.87
CA ILE A 102 2.81 0.65 3.24
C ILE A 102 2.28 -0.60 3.93
N ILE A 103 2.26 -1.70 3.21
CA ILE A 103 1.52 -2.91 3.60
C ILE A 103 2.03 -3.43 4.95
N GLY A 104 1.10 -3.63 5.87
CA GLY A 104 1.42 -4.06 7.22
C GLY A 104 1.80 -2.93 8.16
N MET A 105 1.84 -1.69 7.69
CA MET A 105 2.24 -0.54 8.51
C MET A 105 1.20 0.58 8.48
N ARG A 106 1.27 1.46 7.48
CA ARG A 106 0.46 2.67 7.48
C ARG A 106 -0.14 2.92 6.11
N VAL A 107 -1.41 3.30 6.09
CA VAL A 107 -2.16 3.61 4.87
C VAL A 107 -2.10 5.11 4.60
N ASP A 108 -2.19 5.47 3.31
CA ASP A 108 -2.37 6.85 2.87
C ASP A 108 -3.82 7.25 3.13
N ARG A 109 -4.04 8.45 3.70
CA ARG A 109 -5.39 8.87 4.09
C ARG A 109 -6.25 9.39 2.94
N ARG A 110 -5.64 9.74 1.81
CA ARG A 110 -6.36 10.48 0.75
C ARG A 110 -7.47 9.68 0.08
N LEU A 111 -7.30 8.37 -0.02
CA LEU A 111 -8.28 7.51 -0.69
C LEU A 111 -9.05 6.60 0.26
N LEU A 112 -8.89 6.79 1.56
CA LEU A 112 -9.63 5.99 2.54
C LEU A 112 -11.12 6.25 2.44
N LYS A 113 -11.91 5.18 2.51
CA LYS A 113 -13.36 5.23 2.62
C LYS A 113 -13.78 4.99 4.06
N THR A 114 -14.82 5.69 4.49
CA THR A 114 -15.36 5.54 5.84
C THR A 114 -16.82 5.07 5.84
N LYS A 115 -17.43 4.96 4.66
CA LYS A 115 -18.81 4.45 4.52
C LYS A 115 -19.08 4.12 3.06
N GLY A 116 -20.07 3.28 2.82
CA GLY A 116 -20.54 2.95 1.50
C GLY A 116 -19.65 1.96 0.78
N GLN A 117 -19.75 1.94 -0.53
CA GLN A 117 -18.99 1.00 -1.37
C GLN A 117 -17.52 1.36 -1.44
N CYS A 118 -16.67 0.36 -1.38
CA CYS A 118 -15.23 0.53 -1.40
C CYS A 118 -14.54 -0.66 -2.03
N LEU A 119 -13.23 -0.51 -2.28
CA LEU A 119 -12.34 -1.63 -2.52
C LEU A 119 -11.69 -2.00 -1.20
N LYS A 120 -11.81 -3.27 -0.84
CA LYS A 120 -11.20 -3.80 0.37
C LYS A 120 -9.97 -4.61 -0.02
N ILE A 121 -8.84 -4.26 0.54
CA ILE A 121 -7.57 -4.96 0.33
C ILE A 121 -7.18 -5.56 1.66
N SER A 122 -7.00 -6.88 1.68
CA SER A 122 -6.65 -7.61 2.90
C SER A 122 -5.52 -8.60 2.64
N ILE A 123 -4.74 -8.81 3.68
CA ILE A 123 -3.60 -9.73 3.64
C ILE A 123 -3.71 -10.77 4.73
#